data_7b991f730917ae319b7b5383608b50bf
#
_entry.id   7b991f730917ae319b7b5383608b50bf
#
_cell.length_a   1.000
_cell.length_b   1.000
_cell.length_c   1.000
_cell.angle_alpha   90.00
_cell.angle_beta   90.00
_cell.angle_gamma   90.00
#
_symmetry.space_group_name_H-M   'P 1'
#
loop_
_entity.id
_entity.type
_entity.pdbx_description
1 polymer ?
#
loop_
_entity_poly.entity_id
_entity_poly.type
_entity_poly.pdbx_seq_one_letter_code
_entity_poly.pdbx_strand_id
1 'polypeptide(L)'
;MDSTLIASPSSTKNKEKSRDPEAHQSKKGNQWHFGYKAHIGADTDTGLIHTLETTAGNVSDVSMTSKLLTGKEEEVNGDAGYLGANKREDAITRNKFGKKIKYRICRRPSTLKKLSRSGQYKARKAEYRKSSVRCKVEHVFGVVKNLFRCRKTRYRGKAKVDSQLKMVFALANLFLADTRYGLQA
;
A
#
# COMPACT_ATOMS: atom_id res chain seq x y z
N MET A 1 3.17 3.37 -4.55
CA MET A 1 3.05 2.19 -3.65
C MET A 1 2.44 2.64 -2.32
N ASP A 2 1.62 1.80 -1.73
CA ASP A 2 1.08 2.01 -0.38
C ASP A 2 0.59 0.66 0.19
N SER A 3 0.28 0.62 1.48
CA SER A 3 -0.26 -0.56 2.13
C SER A 3 -1.48 -0.23 2.99
N THR A 4 -2.35 -1.21 3.13
CA THR A 4 -3.50 -1.07 4.00
C THR A 4 -3.72 -2.32 4.83
N LEU A 5 -4.16 -2.14 6.05
CA LEU A 5 -4.43 -3.23 6.98
C LEU A 5 -5.88 -3.67 6.85
N ILE A 6 -6.09 -4.98 6.70
CA ILE A 6 -7.39 -5.65 6.69
C ILE A 6 -7.47 -6.50 7.96
N ALA A 7 -8.39 -6.17 8.83
CA ALA A 7 -8.51 -6.82 10.12
C ALA A 7 -8.98 -8.27 9.96
N SER A 8 -8.40 -9.18 10.72
CA SER A 8 -8.93 -10.54 10.91
C SER A 8 -9.74 -10.61 12.19
N PRO A 9 -10.73 -11.50 12.26
CA PRO A 9 -11.46 -11.74 13.50
C PRO A 9 -10.50 -12.12 14.63
N SER A 10 -10.55 -11.40 15.74
CA SER A 10 -9.77 -11.68 16.94
C SER A 10 -10.48 -12.68 17.87
N SER A 11 -11.75 -13.02 17.55
CA SER A 11 -12.57 -13.94 18.35
C SER A 11 -12.05 -15.36 18.26
N THR A 12 -12.06 -16.05 19.38
CA THR A 12 -11.82 -17.49 19.51
C THR A 12 -13.11 -18.31 19.57
N LYS A 13 -14.27 -17.69 19.29
CA LYS A 13 -15.59 -18.33 19.26
C LYS A 13 -15.81 -19.14 17.98
N ASN A 14 -14.84 -19.92 17.57
CA ASN A 14 -14.96 -20.88 16.46
C ASN A 14 -14.77 -22.30 16.97
N LYS A 15 -15.05 -23.30 16.11
CA LYS A 15 -14.95 -24.73 16.48
C LYS A 15 -13.59 -25.09 17.09
N GLU A 16 -12.51 -24.49 16.58
CA GLU A 16 -11.14 -24.75 17.01
C GLU A 16 -10.68 -23.84 18.17
N LYS A 17 -11.51 -22.94 18.66
CA LYS A 17 -11.22 -21.96 19.73
C LYS A 17 -9.86 -21.25 19.55
N SER A 18 -9.48 -20.96 18.32
CA SER A 18 -8.19 -20.37 17.99
C SER A 18 -8.31 -19.20 17.01
N ARG A 19 -7.37 -18.26 17.07
CA ARG A 19 -7.23 -17.19 16.08
C ARG A 19 -6.61 -17.73 14.80
N ASP A 20 -6.65 -16.91 13.75
CA ASP A 20 -5.92 -17.21 12.50
C ASP A 20 -4.40 -17.22 12.76
N PRO A 21 -3.72 -18.37 12.61
CA PRO A 21 -2.29 -18.49 12.94
C PRO A 21 -1.37 -17.72 11.98
N GLU A 22 -1.83 -17.43 10.75
CA GLU A 22 -1.05 -16.70 9.75
C GLU A 22 -1.29 -15.17 9.81
N ALA A 23 -2.30 -14.70 10.57
CA ALA A 23 -2.53 -13.30 10.81
C ALA A 23 -1.70 -12.81 12.01
N HIS A 24 -1.15 -11.60 11.91
CA HIS A 24 -0.33 -11.02 12.97
C HIS A 24 -0.77 -9.63 13.38
N GLN A 25 -0.31 -9.20 14.57
CA GLN A 25 -0.58 -7.88 15.10
C GLN A 25 0.34 -6.84 14.47
N SER A 26 -0.22 -5.65 14.23
CA SER A 26 0.53 -4.46 13.82
C SER A 26 0.02 -3.25 14.59
N LYS A 27 0.92 -2.36 14.99
CA LYS A 27 0.58 -1.12 15.67
C LYS A 27 0.51 0.02 14.67
N LYS A 28 -0.62 0.75 14.65
CA LYS A 28 -0.77 1.98 13.88
C LYS A 28 -1.18 3.11 14.83
N GLY A 29 -0.30 4.07 15.05
CA GLY A 29 -0.46 5.05 16.12
C GLY A 29 -0.47 4.34 17.48
N ASN A 30 -1.52 4.57 18.27
CA ASN A 30 -1.71 3.93 19.58
C ASN A 30 -2.63 2.70 19.55
N GLN A 31 -3.09 2.29 18.37
CA GLN A 31 -4.02 1.16 18.22
C GLN A 31 -3.31 -0.08 17.67
N TRP A 32 -3.62 -1.23 18.27
CA TRP A 32 -3.22 -2.54 17.78
C TRP A 32 -4.28 -3.10 16.84
N HIS A 33 -3.83 -3.62 15.73
CA HIS A 33 -4.66 -4.27 14.72
C HIS A 33 -4.14 -5.69 14.50
N PHE A 34 -5.06 -6.66 14.47
CA PHE A 34 -4.75 -8.05 14.16
C PHE A 34 -5.29 -8.36 12.76
N GLY A 35 -4.47 -8.89 11.87
CA GLY A 35 -4.89 -9.21 10.51
C GLY A 35 -3.76 -9.29 9.50
N TYR A 36 -4.10 -8.93 8.28
CA TYR A 36 -3.20 -8.95 7.11
C TYR A 36 -3.00 -7.56 6.56
N LYS A 37 -1.91 -7.35 5.83
CA LYS A 37 -1.68 -6.17 5.01
C LYS A 37 -1.88 -6.50 3.53
N ALA A 38 -2.57 -5.62 2.83
CA ALA A 38 -2.58 -5.56 1.38
C ALA A 38 -1.62 -4.44 0.94
N HIS A 39 -0.54 -4.84 0.29
CA HIS A 39 0.43 -3.92 -0.31
C HIS A 39 0.12 -3.79 -1.79
N ILE A 40 0.02 -2.57 -2.31
CA ILE A 40 -0.33 -2.34 -3.71
C ILE A 40 0.66 -1.44 -4.43
N GLY A 41 0.96 -1.81 -5.68
CA GLY A 41 1.52 -0.95 -6.69
C GLY A 41 0.38 -0.44 -7.59
N ALA A 42 0.29 0.88 -7.76
CA ALA A 42 -0.67 1.47 -8.66
C ALA A 42 0.03 2.44 -9.60
N ASP A 43 -0.46 2.50 -10.82
CA ASP A 43 -0.01 3.43 -11.82
C ASP A 43 -0.34 4.88 -11.42
N THR A 44 0.59 5.80 -11.65
CA THR A 44 0.44 7.20 -11.23
C THR A 44 -0.50 8.00 -12.13
N ASP A 45 -0.69 7.60 -13.38
CA ASP A 45 -1.51 8.33 -14.33
C ASP A 45 -2.97 7.85 -14.24
N THR A 46 -3.16 6.55 -14.35
CA THR A 46 -4.50 5.93 -14.30
C THR A 46 -5.00 5.75 -12.87
N GLY A 47 -4.09 5.58 -11.89
CA GLY A 47 -4.43 5.21 -10.50
C GLY A 47 -4.98 3.79 -10.36
N LEU A 48 -4.84 2.95 -11.40
CA LEU A 48 -5.22 1.56 -11.36
C LEU A 48 -4.12 0.70 -10.74
N ILE A 49 -4.52 -0.34 -10.05
CA ILE A 49 -3.60 -1.27 -9.39
C ILE A 49 -3.06 -2.24 -10.42
N HIS A 50 -1.75 -2.40 -10.47
CA HIS A 50 -1.07 -3.39 -11.30
C HIS A 50 -0.48 -4.54 -10.49
N THR A 51 -0.23 -4.34 -9.20
CA THR A 51 0.35 -5.35 -8.31
C THR A 51 -0.32 -5.33 -6.95
N LEU A 52 -0.62 -6.51 -6.43
CA LEU A 52 -1.15 -6.72 -5.08
C LEU A 52 -0.39 -7.86 -4.41
N GLU A 53 0.12 -7.59 -3.21
CA GLU A 53 0.76 -8.58 -2.35
C GLU A 53 0.10 -8.60 -0.98
N THR A 54 -0.27 -9.79 -0.52
CA THR A 54 -0.88 -10.00 0.80
C THR A 54 0.14 -10.57 1.76
N THR A 55 0.30 -9.92 2.91
CA THR A 55 1.21 -10.37 3.97
C THR A 55 0.54 -10.38 5.33
N ALA A 56 1.17 -11.04 6.30
CA ALA A 56 0.78 -10.88 7.70
C ALA A 56 0.94 -9.42 8.15
N GLY A 57 0.14 -8.99 9.12
CA GLY A 57 0.08 -7.59 9.56
C GLY A 57 1.41 -7.01 10.07
N ASN A 58 2.33 -7.83 10.56
CA ASN A 58 3.62 -7.42 11.09
C ASN A 58 4.73 -7.21 10.04
N VAL A 59 4.49 -7.59 8.77
CA VAL A 59 5.48 -7.42 7.70
C VAL A 59 5.68 -5.93 7.40
N SER A 60 6.93 -5.51 7.27
CA SER A 60 7.29 -4.11 7.00
C SER A 60 6.95 -3.73 5.55
N ASP A 61 6.42 -2.52 5.34
CA ASP A 61 6.02 -2.05 4.01
C ASP A 61 7.24 -1.93 3.08
N VAL A 62 8.38 -1.47 3.61
CA VAL A 62 9.63 -1.33 2.84
C VAL A 62 10.16 -2.66 2.29
N SER A 63 9.91 -3.79 2.97
CA SER A 63 10.34 -5.12 2.52
C SER A 63 9.57 -5.65 1.32
N MET A 64 8.44 -5.05 1.01
CA MET A 64 7.59 -5.45 -0.11
C MET A 64 7.85 -4.63 -1.38
N THR A 65 8.74 -3.64 -1.33
CA THR A 65 8.98 -2.71 -2.43
C THR A 65 9.33 -3.43 -3.74
N SER A 66 10.29 -4.35 -3.72
CA SER A 66 10.75 -5.08 -4.91
C SER A 66 9.63 -5.91 -5.56
N LYS A 67 8.74 -6.47 -4.74
CA LYS A 67 7.61 -7.28 -5.21
C LYS A 67 6.47 -6.45 -5.81
N LEU A 68 6.39 -5.17 -5.45
CA LEU A 68 5.37 -4.26 -5.97
C LEU A 68 5.76 -3.61 -7.29
N LEU A 69 7.01 -3.74 -7.72
CA LEU A 69 7.50 -3.16 -8.96
C LEU A 69 7.43 -4.18 -10.10
N THR A 70 6.99 -3.72 -11.27
CA THR A 70 6.93 -4.52 -12.51
C THR A 70 8.25 -4.52 -13.28
N GLY A 71 9.16 -3.60 -12.88
CA GLY A 71 10.44 -3.35 -13.52
C GLY A 71 10.35 -2.41 -14.74
N LYS A 72 9.18 -1.80 -15.00
CA LYS A 72 9.01 -0.81 -16.08
C LYS A 72 9.06 0.62 -15.56
N GLU A 73 8.98 0.82 -14.25
CA GLU A 73 8.84 2.12 -13.60
C GLU A 73 10.09 3.00 -13.84
N GLU A 74 9.87 4.27 -14.14
CA GLU A 74 10.91 5.31 -14.13
C GLU A 74 10.93 6.04 -12.78
N GLU A 75 9.80 6.07 -12.10
CA GLU A 75 9.61 6.75 -10.83
C GLU A 75 8.74 5.92 -9.89
N VAL A 76 9.14 5.88 -8.62
CA VAL A 76 8.43 5.16 -7.57
C VAL A 76 8.07 6.11 -6.44
N ASN A 77 6.79 6.26 -6.18
CA ASN A 77 6.25 7.09 -5.12
C ASN A 77 5.78 6.24 -3.93
N GLY A 78 6.11 6.64 -2.71
CA GLY A 78 5.72 5.95 -1.49
C GLY A 78 5.64 6.88 -0.29
N ASP A 79 5.00 6.40 0.78
CA ASP A 79 4.95 7.09 2.05
C ASP A 79 6.26 6.92 2.86
N ALA A 80 6.31 7.47 4.07
CA ALA A 80 7.47 7.38 4.94
C ALA A 80 7.75 5.95 5.45
N GLY A 81 6.83 5.00 5.29
CA GLY A 81 7.03 3.57 5.58
C GLY A 81 8.00 2.90 4.61
N TYR A 82 8.19 3.49 3.43
CA TYR A 82 9.11 3.00 2.40
C TYR A 82 10.49 3.68 2.43
N LEU A 83 10.82 4.44 3.48
CA LEU A 83 12.13 5.05 3.63
C LEU A 83 13.23 3.98 3.64
N GLY A 84 14.24 4.17 2.79
CA GLY A 84 15.35 3.23 2.64
C GLY A 84 15.12 2.13 1.60
N ALA A 85 13.96 2.10 0.93
CA ALA A 85 13.64 1.10 -0.10
C ALA A 85 14.73 0.98 -1.18
N ASN A 86 15.29 2.11 -1.62
CA ASN A 86 16.34 2.16 -2.64
C ASN A 86 17.73 1.70 -2.16
N LYS A 87 17.90 1.46 -0.86
CA LYS A 87 19.18 1.04 -0.24
C LYS A 87 19.18 -0.43 0.17
N ARG A 88 18.08 -1.13 -0.01
CA ARG A 88 18.00 -2.55 0.31
C ARG A 88 18.75 -3.39 -0.71
N GLU A 89 19.18 -4.57 -0.31
CA GLU A 89 19.85 -5.54 -1.19
C GLU A 89 18.97 -6.00 -2.34
N ASP A 90 17.65 -6.13 -2.08
CA ASP A 90 16.63 -6.50 -3.07
C ASP A 90 16.07 -5.32 -3.87
N ALA A 91 16.67 -4.11 -3.73
CA ALA A 91 16.16 -2.92 -4.38
C ALA A 91 16.35 -2.94 -5.92
N ILE A 92 15.25 -2.76 -6.64
CA ILE A 92 15.31 -2.56 -8.10
C ILE A 92 15.70 -1.12 -8.37
N THR A 93 16.97 -0.87 -8.69
CA THR A 93 17.50 0.48 -8.92
C THR A 93 17.46 0.92 -10.37
N ARG A 94 17.33 -0.01 -11.30
CA ARG A 94 17.18 0.23 -12.74
C ARG A 94 15.99 -0.53 -13.27
N ASN A 95 15.28 0.07 -14.21
CA ASN A 95 14.18 -0.60 -14.89
C ASN A 95 14.68 -1.55 -15.99
N LYS A 96 13.76 -2.29 -16.62
CA LYS A 96 14.06 -3.24 -17.70
C LYS A 96 14.71 -2.61 -18.94
N PHE A 97 14.63 -1.29 -19.05
CA PHE A 97 15.25 -0.50 -20.15
C PHE A 97 16.59 0.12 -19.73
N GLY A 98 17.15 -0.28 -18.59
CA GLY A 98 18.43 0.22 -18.08
C GLY A 98 18.39 1.61 -17.43
N LYS A 99 17.24 2.32 -17.44
CA LYS A 99 17.09 3.63 -16.81
C LYS A 99 17.07 3.51 -15.29
N LYS A 100 17.73 4.44 -14.61
CA LYS A 100 17.72 4.52 -13.14
C LYS A 100 16.35 4.93 -12.63
N ILE A 101 15.80 4.16 -11.70
CA ILE A 101 14.51 4.45 -11.06
C ILE A 101 14.68 5.57 -10.03
N LYS A 102 13.78 6.55 -10.07
CA LYS A 102 13.74 7.68 -9.13
C LYS A 102 12.78 7.33 -7.99
N TYR A 103 13.31 7.10 -6.77
CA TYR A 103 12.51 6.87 -5.57
C TYR A 103 12.11 8.21 -4.93
N ARG A 104 10.83 8.55 -4.96
CA ARG A 104 10.23 9.74 -4.35
C ARG A 104 9.45 9.38 -3.10
N ILE A 105 10.16 9.00 -2.06
CA ILE A 105 9.58 8.63 -0.78
C ILE A 105 9.34 9.88 0.07
N CYS A 106 8.17 9.97 0.72
CA CYS A 106 7.84 11.06 1.63
C CYS A 106 8.75 11.04 2.87
N ARG A 107 9.15 12.22 3.34
CA ARG A 107 9.92 12.36 4.57
C ARG A 107 9.01 12.30 5.79
N ARG A 108 9.54 11.84 6.92
CA ARG A 108 8.82 11.90 8.20
C ARG A 108 8.65 13.35 8.64
N PRO A 109 7.48 13.74 9.21
CA PRO A 109 7.26 15.10 9.70
C PRO A 109 8.31 15.58 10.70
N SER A 110 8.83 14.69 11.54
CA SER A 110 9.91 14.98 12.50
C SER A 110 11.21 15.44 11.82
N THR A 111 11.53 14.89 10.65
CA THR A 111 12.70 15.29 9.88
C THR A 111 12.53 16.69 9.27
N LEU A 112 11.30 17.02 8.85
CA LEU A 112 11.01 18.35 8.30
C LEU A 112 11.12 19.46 9.37
N LYS A 113 10.73 19.19 10.60
CA LYS A 113 10.82 20.13 11.73
C LYS A 113 12.26 20.53 12.07
N LYS A 114 13.25 19.70 11.74
CA LYS A 114 14.68 19.96 12.00
C LYS A 114 15.34 20.90 10.99
N LEU A 115 14.66 21.25 9.90
CA LEU A 115 15.17 22.16 8.89
C LEU A 115 15.00 23.62 9.29
N SER A 116 15.81 24.52 8.73
CA SER A 116 15.63 25.96 8.84
C SER A 116 14.25 26.40 8.32
N ARG A 117 13.76 27.59 8.71
CA ARG A 117 12.45 28.09 8.29
C ARG A 117 12.28 28.12 6.76
N SER A 118 13.29 28.61 6.03
CA SER A 118 13.31 28.62 4.56
C SER A 118 13.35 27.19 3.99
N GLY A 119 14.18 26.31 4.58
CA GLY A 119 14.25 24.90 4.21
C GLY A 119 12.93 24.15 4.43
N GLN A 120 12.21 24.44 5.51
CA GLN A 120 10.89 23.87 5.78
C GLN A 120 9.88 24.24 4.70
N TYR A 121 9.85 25.50 4.24
CA TYR A 121 8.93 25.94 3.20
C TYR A 121 9.16 25.17 1.89
N LYS A 122 10.42 25.12 1.40
CA LYS A 122 10.79 24.38 0.19
C LYS A 122 10.47 22.89 0.32
N ALA A 123 10.80 22.29 1.46
CA ALA A 123 10.53 20.88 1.73
C ALA A 123 9.03 20.57 1.77
N ARG A 124 8.20 21.39 2.42
CA ARG A 124 6.73 21.23 2.45
C ARG A 124 6.13 21.27 1.05
N LYS A 125 6.57 22.19 0.17
CA LYS A 125 6.11 22.26 -1.23
C LYS A 125 6.46 20.96 -1.99
N ALA A 126 7.67 20.42 -1.79
CA ALA A 126 8.07 19.16 -2.40
C ALA A 126 7.28 17.96 -1.85
N GLU A 127 7.04 17.90 -0.53
CA GLU A 127 6.25 16.83 0.10
C GLU A 127 4.77 16.91 -0.31
N TYR A 128 4.20 18.10 -0.48
CA TYR A 128 2.85 18.28 -1.01
C TYR A 128 2.68 17.65 -2.40
N ARG A 129 3.64 17.86 -3.30
CA ARG A 129 3.61 17.23 -4.64
C ARG A 129 3.64 15.72 -4.56
N LYS A 130 4.46 15.14 -3.67
CA LYS A 130 4.50 13.68 -3.46
C LYS A 130 3.19 13.15 -2.87
N SER A 131 2.62 13.88 -1.91
CA SER A 131 1.34 13.53 -1.28
C SER A 131 0.20 13.55 -2.29
N SER A 132 0.16 14.53 -3.20
CA SER A 132 -0.84 14.62 -4.26
C SER A 132 -0.86 13.37 -5.16
N VAL A 133 0.32 12.83 -5.51
CA VAL A 133 0.40 11.57 -6.27
C VAL A 133 -0.13 10.40 -5.45
N ARG A 134 0.18 10.36 -4.15
CA ARG A 134 -0.30 9.29 -3.25
C ARG A 134 -1.81 9.25 -3.06
N CYS A 135 -2.50 10.39 -3.12
CA CYS A 135 -3.96 10.42 -2.98
C CYS A 135 -4.68 9.46 -3.95
N LYS A 136 -4.10 9.18 -5.13
CA LYS A 136 -4.67 8.23 -6.09
C LYS A 136 -4.73 6.81 -5.52
N VAL A 137 -3.70 6.38 -4.80
CA VAL A 137 -3.64 5.07 -4.14
C VAL A 137 -4.59 5.02 -2.92
N GLU A 138 -4.64 6.10 -2.14
CA GLU A 138 -5.54 6.22 -0.99
C GLU A 138 -7.02 6.13 -1.44
N HIS A 139 -7.33 6.66 -2.63
CA HIS A 139 -8.67 6.55 -3.21
C HIS A 139 -9.07 5.09 -3.48
N VAL A 140 -8.15 4.27 -3.98
CA VAL A 140 -8.39 2.82 -4.15
C VAL A 140 -8.76 2.16 -2.82
N PHE A 141 -8.02 2.46 -1.75
CA PHE A 141 -8.34 1.93 -0.42
C PHE A 141 -9.70 2.42 0.08
N GLY A 142 -10.09 3.65 -0.28
CA GLY A 142 -11.42 4.18 -0.03
C GLY A 142 -12.51 3.33 -0.68
N VAL A 143 -12.37 2.98 -1.95
CA VAL A 143 -13.30 2.09 -2.68
C VAL A 143 -13.36 0.72 -2.00
N VAL A 144 -12.23 0.09 -1.76
CA VAL A 144 -12.17 -1.26 -1.15
C VAL A 144 -12.79 -1.29 0.24
N LYS A 145 -12.44 -0.33 1.10
CA LYS A 145 -12.86 -0.34 2.52
C LYS A 145 -14.24 0.25 2.78
N ASN A 146 -14.62 1.27 2.04
CA ASN A 146 -15.86 2.01 2.28
C ASN A 146 -16.98 1.55 1.34
N LEU A 147 -16.74 1.54 0.03
CA LEU A 147 -17.75 1.14 -0.94
C LEU A 147 -17.98 -0.38 -0.89
N PHE A 148 -16.93 -1.18 -1.00
CA PHE A 148 -17.03 -2.64 -0.96
C PHE A 148 -17.02 -3.22 0.47
N ARG A 149 -16.90 -2.35 1.48
CA ARG A 149 -16.93 -2.71 2.92
C ARG A 149 -15.90 -3.79 3.32
N CYS A 150 -14.81 -3.95 2.55
CA CYS A 150 -13.77 -4.93 2.82
C CYS A 150 -12.78 -4.42 3.88
N ARG A 151 -13.27 -4.20 5.11
CA ARG A 151 -12.43 -3.79 6.26
C ARG A 151 -11.93 -4.98 7.07
N LYS A 152 -12.60 -6.13 6.94
CA LYS A 152 -12.27 -7.38 7.64
C LYS A 152 -12.21 -8.54 6.67
N THR A 153 -11.31 -9.49 6.95
CA THR A 153 -11.26 -10.76 6.21
C THR A 153 -12.50 -11.59 6.49
N ARG A 154 -12.99 -12.30 5.48
CA ARG A 154 -14.09 -13.27 5.62
C ARG A 154 -13.56 -14.70 5.82
N TYR A 155 -12.33 -14.92 5.41
CA TYR A 155 -11.70 -16.24 5.44
C TYR A 155 -10.57 -16.28 6.46
N ARG A 156 -10.17 -17.49 6.82
CA ARG A 156 -9.02 -17.81 7.68
C ARG A 156 -7.93 -18.44 6.82
N GLY A 157 -6.68 -18.05 7.08
CA GLY A 157 -5.50 -18.48 6.34
C GLY A 157 -5.16 -17.55 5.18
N LYS A 158 -3.85 -17.32 5.01
CA LYS A 158 -3.30 -16.34 4.06
C LYS A 158 -3.75 -16.59 2.62
N ALA A 159 -3.74 -17.85 2.15
CA ALA A 159 -4.08 -18.17 0.77
C ALA A 159 -5.52 -17.77 0.41
N LYS A 160 -6.49 -18.07 1.30
CA LYS A 160 -7.90 -17.70 1.09
C LYS A 160 -8.12 -16.20 1.19
N VAL A 161 -7.42 -15.52 2.12
CA VAL A 161 -7.46 -14.06 2.26
C VAL A 161 -6.85 -13.39 1.04
N ASP A 162 -5.74 -13.88 0.53
CA ASP A 162 -5.10 -13.36 -0.69
C ASP A 162 -6.04 -13.46 -1.90
N SER A 163 -6.70 -14.61 -2.09
CA SER A 163 -7.70 -14.79 -3.15
C SER A 163 -8.88 -13.81 -3.01
N GLN A 164 -9.38 -13.62 -1.78
CA GLN A 164 -10.43 -12.64 -1.49
C GLN A 164 -9.97 -11.22 -1.86
N LEU A 165 -8.78 -10.84 -1.43
CA LEU A 165 -8.26 -9.49 -1.70
C LEU A 165 -8.00 -9.26 -3.18
N LYS A 166 -7.42 -10.23 -3.88
CA LYS A 166 -7.25 -10.16 -5.35
C LYS A 166 -8.56 -9.90 -6.07
N MET A 167 -9.63 -10.62 -5.70
CA MET A 167 -10.96 -10.41 -6.27
C MET A 167 -11.48 -8.99 -5.98
N VAL A 168 -11.43 -8.56 -4.72
CA VAL A 168 -11.96 -7.25 -4.32
C VAL A 168 -11.20 -6.09 -4.97
N PHE A 169 -9.86 -6.20 -5.06
CA PHE A 169 -9.04 -5.18 -5.70
C PHE A 169 -9.18 -5.17 -7.23
N ALA A 170 -9.43 -6.32 -7.87
CA ALA A 170 -9.77 -6.39 -9.28
C ALA A 170 -11.12 -5.70 -9.56
N LEU A 171 -12.13 -5.95 -8.74
CA LEU A 171 -13.42 -5.23 -8.84
C LEU A 171 -13.27 -3.73 -8.59
N ALA A 172 -12.38 -3.33 -7.67
CA ALA A 172 -12.07 -1.92 -7.45
C ALA A 172 -11.42 -1.26 -8.68
N ASN A 173 -10.55 -1.98 -9.39
CA ASN A 173 -10.01 -1.50 -10.67
C ASN A 173 -11.09 -1.32 -11.72
N LEU A 174 -12.00 -2.28 -11.88
CA LEU A 174 -13.13 -2.17 -12.83
C LEU A 174 -14.01 -0.96 -12.49
N PHE A 175 -14.39 -0.80 -11.22
CA PHE A 175 -15.17 0.33 -10.75
C PHE A 175 -14.47 1.68 -11.01
N LEU A 176 -13.16 1.76 -10.74
CA LEU A 176 -12.40 2.98 -10.95
C LEU A 176 -12.19 3.29 -12.44
N ALA A 177 -11.99 2.26 -13.26
CA ALA A 177 -11.87 2.41 -14.71
C ALA A 177 -13.20 2.90 -15.30
N ASP A 178 -14.31 2.33 -14.90
CA ASP A 178 -15.66 2.79 -15.33
C ASP A 178 -15.91 4.24 -14.92
N THR A 179 -15.71 4.57 -13.65
CA THR A 179 -15.94 5.93 -13.13
C THR A 179 -15.06 6.99 -13.80
N ARG A 180 -13.85 6.64 -14.23
CA ARG A 180 -12.88 7.61 -14.77
C ARG A 180 -12.88 7.69 -16.28
N TYR A 181 -13.12 6.58 -16.95
CA TYR A 181 -12.98 6.47 -18.41
C TYR A 181 -14.30 6.18 -19.12
N GLY A 182 -15.39 5.97 -18.36
CA GLY A 182 -16.69 5.62 -18.89
C GLY A 182 -16.60 4.36 -19.75
N LEU A 183 -16.56 3.19 -19.11
CA LEU A 183 -16.73 1.94 -19.85
C LEU A 183 -18.17 1.98 -20.39
N GLN A 184 -18.32 2.56 -21.59
CA GLN A 184 -19.62 2.51 -22.29
C GLN A 184 -19.91 1.04 -22.59
N ALA A 185 -21.01 0.55 -22.01
CA ALA A 185 -21.58 -0.73 -22.36
C ALA A 185 -22.12 -0.69 -23.79
#